data_f2866ad20abac0fdc8a66c79c153fcb8
#
_entry.id   f2866ad20abac0fdc8a66c79c153fcb8
#
_cell.length_a   1.000
_cell.length_b   1.000
_cell.length_c   1.000
_cell.angle_alpha   90.00
_cell.angle_beta   90.00
_cell.angle_gamma   90.00
#
_symmetry.space_group_name_H-M   'P 1'
#
loop_
_entity.id
_entity.type
_entity.pdbx_description
1 polymer ?
#
loop_
_entity_poly.entity_id
_entity_poly.type
_entity_poly.pdbx_seq_one_letter_code
_entity_poly.pdbx_strand_id
1 'polypeptide(L)'
;MMTPSVSLIISLRRLHRATMAWLGSWWRLLHFAILVFSLALSPSSYNRTNRPILAHRLVTNTAPNLVWFSVACALVSLVLIRIVVVSAQSYGLSRYALEMVVRVLVLELIPLTAALFVALRLTLPDGIAFAQMRSSGVLDTMQRQGVDLLRREYFPRVMSGIFAVWMLAIVSCVTSLILAYITIYGFTPWALQGYTRVVGQIFNPAVALILVLKVVFFSFAVALIPLASSYYPEDMHSRRGRLWAAHGLSEMLRLFSVILLIEVASLMGNYY
;
A
#
# COMPACT_ATOMS: atom_id res chain seq x y z
N MET A 1 -45.31 -18.78 11.82
CA MET A 1 -45.32 -17.38 11.36
C MET A 1 -44.57 -16.54 12.41
N MET A 2 -43.31 -16.16 12.15
CA MET A 2 -42.57 -15.21 13.03
C MET A 2 -43.16 -13.82 12.85
N THR A 3 -43.51 -13.19 13.94
CA THR A 3 -44.03 -11.81 13.92
C THR A 3 -42.95 -10.84 13.39
N PRO A 4 -43.28 -9.86 12.56
CA PRO A 4 -42.32 -8.95 11.90
C PRO A 4 -41.46 -8.17 12.93
N SER A 5 -41.91 -8.00 14.17
CA SER A 5 -41.17 -7.36 15.25
C SER A 5 -39.97 -8.19 15.74
N VAL A 6 -40.06 -9.52 15.74
CA VAL A 6 -38.95 -10.41 16.17
C VAL A 6 -37.83 -10.43 15.12
N SER A 7 -38.17 -10.40 13.83
CA SER A 7 -37.16 -10.35 12.77
C SER A 7 -36.39 -9.02 12.76
N LEU A 8 -37.05 -7.90 13.04
CA LEU A 8 -36.44 -6.57 13.17
C LEU A 8 -35.47 -6.51 14.37
N ILE A 9 -35.82 -7.04 15.52
CA ILE A 9 -34.96 -7.06 16.70
C ILE A 9 -33.71 -7.92 16.45
N ILE A 10 -33.88 -9.07 15.77
CA ILE A 10 -32.76 -9.95 15.44
C ILE A 10 -31.82 -9.29 14.42
N SER A 11 -32.35 -8.57 13.42
CA SER A 11 -31.54 -7.85 12.43
C SER A 11 -30.81 -6.66 13.05
N LEU A 12 -31.45 -5.89 13.93
CA LEU A 12 -30.83 -4.81 14.69
C LEU A 12 -29.69 -5.32 15.62
N ARG A 13 -29.89 -6.41 16.31
CA ARG A 13 -28.84 -7.04 17.14
C ARG A 13 -27.70 -7.59 16.29
N ARG A 14 -27.95 -8.09 15.08
CA ARG A 14 -26.89 -8.50 14.15
C ARG A 14 -26.10 -7.29 13.64
N LEU A 15 -26.78 -6.23 13.28
CA LEU A 15 -26.17 -4.98 12.83
C LEU A 15 -25.29 -4.38 13.92
N HIS A 16 -25.82 -4.25 15.13
CA HIS A 16 -25.06 -3.74 16.28
C HIS A 16 -23.82 -4.58 16.61
N ARG A 17 -23.94 -5.92 16.59
CA ARG A 17 -22.78 -6.81 16.78
C ARG A 17 -21.77 -6.70 15.62
N ALA A 18 -22.23 -6.54 14.40
CA ALA A 18 -21.34 -6.35 13.24
C ALA A 18 -20.59 -5.00 13.31
N THR A 19 -21.26 -3.93 13.71
CA THR A 19 -20.61 -2.61 13.88
C THR A 19 -19.62 -2.59 15.04
N MET A 20 -19.94 -3.21 16.17
CA MET A 20 -19.03 -3.33 17.30
C MET A 20 -17.80 -4.20 16.97
N ALA A 21 -17.99 -5.31 16.24
CA ALA A 21 -16.88 -6.15 15.78
C ALA A 21 -16.00 -5.41 14.75
N TRP A 22 -16.62 -4.61 13.89
CA TRP A 22 -15.91 -3.75 12.92
C TRP A 22 -15.08 -2.68 13.63
N LEU A 23 -15.67 -1.97 14.60
CA LEU A 23 -14.96 -0.96 15.41
C LEU A 23 -13.81 -1.58 16.21
N GLY A 24 -14.05 -2.72 16.85
CA GLY A 24 -13.01 -3.48 17.55
C GLY A 24 -11.85 -3.91 16.67
N SER A 25 -12.14 -4.26 15.41
CA SER A 25 -11.12 -4.62 14.42
C SER A 25 -10.23 -3.41 14.04
N TRP A 26 -10.80 -2.20 13.93
CA TRP A 26 -10.02 -0.99 13.70
C TRP A 26 -9.18 -0.60 14.91
N TRP A 27 -9.71 -0.75 16.11
CA TRP A 27 -8.97 -0.51 17.35
C TRP A 27 -7.76 -1.43 17.48
N ARG A 28 -7.92 -2.72 17.17
CA ARG A 28 -6.83 -3.69 17.17
C ARG A 28 -5.75 -3.35 16.12
N LEU A 29 -6.17 -2.90 14.93
CA LEU A 29 -5.24 -2.43 13.91
C LEU A 29 -4.43 -1.23 14.38
N LEU A 30 -5.08 -0.25 15.00
CA LEU A 30 -4.41 0.92 15.56
C LEU A 30 -3.43 0.52 16.66
N HIS A 31 -3.83 -0.36 17.57
CA HIS A 31 -2.96 -0.88 18.62
C HIS A 31 -1.73 -1.60 18.05
N PHE A 32 -1.93 -2.46 17.04
CA PHE A 32 -0.83 -3.12 16.33
C PHE A 32 0.10 -2.11 15.65
N ALA A 33 -0.45 -1.09 15.00
CA ALA A 33 0.32 -0.02 14.38
C ALA A 33 1.20 0.72 15.40
N ILE A 34 0.65 1.06 16.58
CA ILE A 34 1.39 1.72 17.66
C ILE A 34 2.52 0.81 18.16
N LEU A 35 2.27 -0.49 18.34
CA LEU A 35 3.30 -1.44 18.76
C LEU A 35 4.46 -1.53 17.75
N VAL A 36 4.13 -1.65 16.46
CA VAL A 36 5.16 -1.68 15.40
C VAL A 36 5.92 -0.37 15.33
N PHE A 37 5.23 0.76 15.45
CA PHE A 37 5.84 2.08 15.43
C PHE A 37 6.77 2.29 16.63
N SER A 38 6.36 1.89 17.83
CA SER A 38 7.22 1.93 19.01
C SER A 38 8.48 1.09 18.86
N LEU A 39 8.37 -0.08 18.19
CA LEU A 39 9.53 -0.90 17.86
C LEU A 39 10.43 -0.23 16.80
N ALA A 40 9.85 0.44 15.83
CA ALA A 40 10.59 1.16 14.80
C ALA A 40 11.41 2.33 15.37
N LEU A 41 10.90 3.00 16.41
CA LEU A 41 11.64 4.06 17.11
C LEU A 41 12.64 3.54 18.14
N SER A 42 12.52 2.27 18.56
CA SER A 42 13.40 1.70 19.59
C SER A 42 14.76 1.31 19.01
N PRO A 43 15.89 1.87 19.52
CA PRO A 43 17.23 1.50 19.07
C PRO A 43 17.56 0.01 19.25
N SER A 44 16.91 -0.64 20.22
CA SER A 44 17.14 -2.05 20.52
C SER A 44 16.63 -2.99 19.41
N SER A 45 15.73 -2.52 18.54
CA SER A 45 15.25 -3.29 17.39
C SER A 45 16.30 -3.40 16.27
N TYR A 46 17.28 -2.49 16.23
CA TYR A 46 18.36 -2.43 15.25
C TYR A 46 19.68 -3.03 15.76
N ASN A 47 19.58 -3.97 16.70
CA ASN A 47 20.76 -4.63 17.28
C ASN A 47 21.57 -5.39 16.21
N ARG A 48 22.86 -5.62 16.45
CA ARG A 48 23.78 -6.30 15.48
C ARG A 48 23.24 -7.62 14.95
N THR A 49 22.46 -8.34 15.75
CA THR A 49 21.85 -9.62 15.37
C THR A 49 20.65 -9.46 14.42
N ASN A 50 19.87 -8.39 14.53
CA ASN A 50 18.66 -8.19 13.74
C ASN A 50 18.88 -7.42 12.42
N ARG A 51 19.93 -6.59 12.37
CA ARG A 51 20.28 -5.82 11.15
C ARG A 51 20.46 -6.67 9.90
N PRO A 52 21.24 -7.75 9.90
CA PRO A 52 21.43 -8.54 8.69
C PRO A 52 20.15 -9.25 8.25
N ILE A 53 19.34 -9.71 9.20
CA ILE A 53 18.04 -10.34 8.90
C ILE A 53 17.09 -9.32 8.25
N LEU A 54 17.02 -8.11 8.78
CA LEU A 54 16.20 -7.03 8.25
C LEU A 54 16.69 -6.64 6.85
N ALA A 55 17.99 -6.37 6.68
CA ALA A 55 18.56 -5.97 5.41
C ALA A 55 18.37 -7.06 4.33
N HIS A 56 18.60 -8.32 4.68
CA HIS A 56 18.41 -9.43 3.76
C HIS A 56 16.95 -9.55 3.31
N ARG A 57 15.98 -9.45 4.22
CA ARG A 57 14.55 -9.49 3.87
C ARG A 57 14.14 -8.28 3.02
N LEU A 58 14.61 -7.07 3.33
CA LEU A 58 14.34 -5.87 2.53
C LEU A 58 14.78 -6.07 1.08
N VAL A 59 16.01 -6.54 0.88
CA VAL A 59 16.57 -6.73 -0.48
C VAL A 59 15.89 -7.90 -1.18
N THR A 60 15.79 -9.05 -0.55
CA THR A 60 15.25 -10.28 -1.17
C THR A 60 13.79 -10.14 -1.57
N ASN A 61 12.99 -9.41 -0.79
CA ASN A 61 11.58 -9.19 -1.12
C ASN A 61 11.38 -8.07 -2.14
N THR A 62 12.25 -7.05 -2.14
CA THR A 62 12.03 -5.86 -2.99
C THR A 62 12.71 -5.98 -4.34
N ALA A 63 13.96 -6.47 -4.41
CA ALA A 63 14.76 -6.46 -5.64
C ALA A 63 14.12 -7.19 -6.83
N PRO A 64 13.64 -8.45 -6.72
CA PRO A 64 13.03 -9.13 -7.86
C PRO A 64 11.72 -8.47 -8.30
N ASN A 65 10.96 -7.96 -7.34
CA ASN A 65 9.68 -7.30 -7.60
C ASN A 65 9.88 -5.90 -8.21
N LEU A 66 10.96 -5.20 -7.86
CA LEU A 66 11.30 -3.89 -8.39
C LEU A 66 11.47 -3.93 -9.91
N VAL A 67 12.27 -4.88 -10.43
CA VAL A 67 12.55 -4.98 -11.87
C VAL A 67 11.26 -5.26 -12.64
N TRP A 68 10.52 -6.29 -12.26
CA TRP A 68 9.27 -6.64 -12.95
C TRP A 68 8.24 -5.52 -12.91
N PHE A 69 8.04 -4.92 -11.75
CA PHE A 69 7.09 -3.82 -11.61
C PHE A 69 7.52 -2.60 -12.42
N SER A 70 8.80 -2.22 -12.38
CA SER A 70 9.30 -1.06 -13.11
C SER A 70 9.15 -1.23 -14.62
N VAL A 71 9.42 -2.42 -15.16
CA VAL A 71 9.21 -2.72 -16.59
C VAL A 71 7.73 -2.66 -16.95
N ALA A 72 6.86 -3.30 -16.17
CA ALA A 72 5.42 -3.26 -16.40
C ALA A 72 4.88 -1.83 -16.30
N CYS A 73 5.29 -1.08 -15.27
CA CYS A 73 4.90 0.31 -15.07
C CYS A 73 5.40 1.21 -16.21
N ALA A 74 6.62 1.00 -16.71
CA ALA A 74 7.17 1.73 -17.84
C ALA A 74 6.34 1.51 -19.11
N LEU A 75 5.96 0.27 -19.41
CA LEU A 75 5.13 -0.05 -20.58
C LEU A 75 3.74 0.60 -20.46
N VAL A 76 3.08 0.47 -19.32
CA VAL A 76 1.77 1.10 -19.10
C VAL A 76 1.89 2.61 -19.18
N SER A 77 2.92 3.21 -18.57
CA SER A 77 3.19 4.64 -18.63
C SER A 77 3.37 5.14 -20.04
N LEU A 78 4.14 4.40 -20.88
CA LEU A 78 4.37 4.77 -22.28
C LEU A 78 3.06 4.80 -23.06
N VAL A 79 2.19 3.80 -22.88
CA VAL A 79 0.88 3.75 -23.54
C VAL A 79 0.01 4.94 -23.09
N LEU A 80 -0.07 5.19 -21.78
CA LEU A 80 -0.87 6.29 -21.23
C LEU A 80 -0.35 7.65 -21.69
N ILE A 81 0.96 7.87 -21.68
CA ILE A 81 1.58 9.11 -22.18
C ILE A 81 1.20 9.34 -23.64
N ARG A 82 1.29 8.31 -24.48
CA ARG A 82 0.89 8.39 -25.89
C ARG A 82 -0.58 8.74 -26.05
N ILE A 83 -1.47 8.09 -25.31
CA ILE A 83 -2.91 8.39 -25.37
C ILE A 83 -3.18 9.84 -24.97
N VAL A 84 -2.62 10.31 -23.87
CA VAL A 84 -2.84 11.69 -23.38
C VAL A 84 -2.27 12.71 -24.37
N VAL A 85 -1.07 12.49 -24.89
CA VAL A 85 -0.42 13.43 -25.84
C VAL A 85 -1.21 13.53 -27.13
N VAL A 86 -1.60 12.39 -27.74
CA VAL A 86 -2.41 12.38 -29.00
C VAL A 86 -3.77 13.01 -28.76
N SER A 87 -4.43 12.69 -27.65
CA SER A 87 -5.71 13.32 -27.31
C SER A 87 -5.59 14.83 -27.12
N ALA A 88 -4.59 15.29 -26.39
CA ALA A 88 -4.36 16.71 -26.17
C ALA A 88 -4.06 17.46 -27.50
N GLN A 89 -3.31 16.83 -28.41
CA GLN A 89 -3.06 17.38 -29.75
C GLN A 89 -4.35 17.49 -30.56
N SER A 90 -5.21 16.49 -30.55
CA SER A 90 -6.47 16.48 -31.29
C SER A 90 -7.43 17.59 -30.84
N TYR A 91 -7.36 17.99 -29.57
CA TYR A 91 -8.18 19.08 -29.01
C TYR A 91 -7.47 20.44 -28.99
N GLY A 92 -6.29 20.57 -29.60
CA GLY A 92 -5.51 21.80 -29.59
C GLY A 92 -4.90 22.18 -28.23
N LEU A 93 -4.85 21.23 -27.29
CA LEU A 93 -4.37 21.41 -25.92
C LEU A 93 -2.93 20.91 -25.71
N SER A 94 -2.11 20.88 -26.74
CA SER A 94 -0.75 20.35 -26.72
C SER A 94 0.13 20.95 -25.59
N ARG A 95 -0.11 22.23 -25.26
CA ARG A 95 0.59 22.93 -24.17
C ARG A 95 0.36 22.29 -22.81
N TYR A 96 -0.82 21.72 -22.58
CA TYR A 96 -1.21 21.11 -21.30
C TYR A 96 -0.93 19.60 -21.23
N ALA A 97 -0.50 19.00 -22.34
CA ALA A 97 -0.29 17.55 -22.41
C ALA A 97 0.70 17.05 -21.32
N LEU A 98 1.84 17.74 -21.16
CA LEU A 98 2.83 17.38 -20.15
C LEU A 98 2.27 17.53 -18.73
N GLU A 99 1.57 18.62 -18.46
CA GLU A 99 0.96 18.85 -17.15
C GLU A 99 -0.04 17.76 -16.79
N MET A 100 -0.91 17.38 -17.71
CA MET A 100 -1.88 16.29 -17.51
C MET A 100 -1.19 14.95 -17.28
N VAL A 101 -0.15 14.62 -18.04
CA VAL A 101 0.63 13.39 -17.85
C VAL A 101 1.23 13.34 -16.46
N VAL A 102 1.89 14.41 -16.01
CA VAL A 102 2.54 14.42 -14.70
C VAL A 102 1.50 14.34 -13.59
N ARG A 103 0.42 15.12 -13.64
CA ARG A 103 -0.61 15.12 -12.61
C ARG A 103 -1.31 13.77 -12.48
N VAL A 104 -1.80 13.21 -13.58
CA VAL A 104 -2.58 11.97 -13.54
C VAL A 104 -1.69 10.75 -13.35
N LEU A 105 -0.59 10.65 -14.10
CA LEU A 105 0.24 9.45 -14.09
C LEU A 105 1.15 9.42 -12.87
N VAL A 106 1.94 10.49 -12.64
CA VAL A 106 3.00 10.47 -11.63
C VAL A 106 2.45 10.72 -10.23
N LEU A 107 1.49 11.64 -10.06
CA LEU A 107 0.96 11.98 -8.74
C LEU A 107 -0.14 11.01 -8.26
N GLU A 108 -0.91 10.42 -9.19
CA GLU A 108 -2.05 9.58 -8.79
C GLU A 108 -1.80 8.10 -9.10
N LEU A 109 -1.58 7.75 -10.35
CA LEU A 109 -1.63 6.35 -10.83
C LEU A 109 -0.44 5.52 -10.37
N ILE A 110 0.77 6.07 -10.37
CA ILE A 110 1.98 5.34 -9.98
C ILE A 110 2.01 4.99 -8.49
N PRO A 111 1.78 5.91 -7.54
CA PRO A 111 1.73 5.55 -6.14
C PRO A 111 0.64 4.51 -5.82
N LEU A 112 -0.53 4.65 -6.44
CA LEU A 112 -1.64 3.72 -6.28
C LEU A 112 -1.28 2.32 -6.77
N THR A 113 -0.76 2.21 -8.00
CA THR A 113 -0.38 0.91 -8.59
C THR A 113 0.78 0.26 -7.85
N ALA A 114 1.75 1.03 -7.35
CA ALA A 114 2.84 0.53 -6.52
C ALA A 114 2.31 -0.06 -5.20
N ALA A 115 1.40 0.66 -4.53
CA ALA A 115 0.77 0.19 -3.30
C ALA A 115 -0.03 -1.11 -3.52
N LEU A 116 -0.85 -1.16 -4.58
CA LEU A 116 -1.63 -2.35 -4.93
C LEU A 116 -0.75 -3.54 -5.29
N PHE A 117 0.31 -3.32 -6.04
CA PHE A 117 1.25 -4.38 -6.41
C PHE A 117 1.94 -4.99 -5.18
N VAL A 118 2.46 -4.15 -4.27
CA VAL A 118 3.08 -4.61 -3.02
C VAL A 118 2.06 -5.32 -2.14
N ALA A 119 0.83 -4.82 -2.08
CA ALA A 119 -0.25 -5.47 -1.36
C ALA A 119 -0.48 -6.89 -1.83
N LEU A 120 -0.66 -7.07 -3.14
CA LEU A 120 -1.00 -8.36 -3.74
C LEU A 120 0.17 -9.35 -3.75
N ARG A 121 1.38 -8.84 -3.97
CA ARG A 121 2.57 -9.70 -4.19
C ARG A 121 3.34 -10.03 -2.92
N LEU A 122 3.31 -9.13 -1.92
CA LEU A 122 4.12 -9.27 -0.70
C LEU A 122 3.25 -9.41 0.54
N THR A 123 2.45 -8.39 0.88
CA THR A 123 1.90 -8.30 2.23
C THR A 123 0.67 -9.16 2.46
N LEU A 124 -0.20 -9.34 1.46
CA LEU A 124 -1.34 -10.27 1.56
C LEU A 124 -0.89 -11.75 1.67
N PRO A 125 0.04 -12.24 0.83
CA PRO A 125 0.61 -13.59 1.02
C PRO A 125 1.28 -13.78 2.36
N ASP A 126 2.01 -12.79 2.87
CA ASP A 126 2.61 -12.81 4.20
C ASP A 126 1.54 -12.92 5.30
N GLY A 127 0.46 -12.14 5.20
CA GLY A 127 -0.67 -12.22 6.13
C GLY A 127 -1.33 -13.60 6.15
N ILE A 128 -1.53 -14.22 4.98
CA ILE A 128 -2.08 -15.57 4.85
C ILE A 128 -1.11 -16.60 5.46
N ALA A 129 0.19 -16.49 5.19
CA ALA A 129 1.20 -17.38 5.75
C ALA A 129 1.22 -17.32 7.29
N PHE A 130 1.11 -16.13 7.88
CA PHE A 130 1.00 -15.96 9.33
C PHE A 130 -0.28 -16.56 9.90
N ALA A 131 -1.38 -16.39 9.23
CA ALA A 131 -2.64 -16.99 9.63
C ALA A 131 -2.54 -18.52 9.63
N GLN A 132 -1.85 -19.12 8.67
CA GLN A 132 -1.55 -20.55 8.62
C GLN A 132 -0.63 -21.00 9.75
N MET A 133 0.49 -20.29 9.99
CA MET A 133 1.42 -20.57 11.10
C MET A 133 0.72 -20.51 12.46
N ARG A 134 -0.24 -19.60 12.61
CA ARG A 134 -1.02 -19.52 13.83
C ARG A 134 -1.98 -20.68 14.00
N SER A 135 -2.69 -21.06 12.95
CA SER A 135 -3.64 -22.19 13.04
C SER A 135 -2.96 -23.52 13.26
N SER A 136 -1.72 -23.68 12.78
CA SER A 136 -0.88 -24.87 13.03
C SER A 136 -0.20 -24.87 14.41
N GLY A 137 -0.37 -23.81 15.22
CA GLY A 137 0.21 -23.70 16.56
C GLY A 137 1.73 -23.38 16.57
N VAL A 138 2.33 -23.15 15.43
CA VAL A 138 3.76 -22.84 15.31
C VAL A 138 4.12 -21.55 16.04
N LEU A 139 3.28 -20.51 15.90
CA LEU A 139 3.52 -19.23 16.59
C LEU A 139 3.40 -19.38 18.12
N ASP A 140 2.46 -20.18 18.60
CA ASP A 140 2.28 -20.42 20.03
C ASP A 140 3.48 -21.21 20.60
N THR A 141 4.02 -22.13 19.84
CA THR A 141 5.23 -22.87 20.21
C THR A 141 6.45 -21.96 20.30
N MET A 142 6.65 -21.07 19.33
CA MET A 142 7.72 -20.08 19.36
C MET A 142 7.59 -19.12 20.55
N GLN A 143 6.38 -18.69 20.87
CA GLN A 143 6.09 -17.83 22.01
C GLN A 143 6.41 -18.52 23.35
N ARG A 144 6.08 -19.82 23.48
CA ARG A 144 6.44 -20.64 24.66
C ARG A 144 7.95 -20.82 24.81
N GLN A 145 8.71 -20.78 23.73
CA GLN A 145 10.16 -20.79 23.72
C GLN A 145 10.79 -19.43 24.07
N GLY A 146 10.00 -18.43 24.45
CA GLY A 146 10.47 -17.09 24.82
C GLY A 146 10.86 -16.19 23.63
N VAL A 147 10.48 -16.55 22.40
CA VAL A 147 10.75 -15.74 21.21
C VAL A 147 9.74 -14.60 21.12
N ASP A 148 10.24 -13.35 21.08
CA ASP A 148 9.43 -12.19 20.81
C ASP A 148 9.01 -12.17 19.32
N LEU A 149 7.79 -12.68 19.06
CA LEU A 149 7.22 -12.81 17.72
C LEU A 149 7.12 -11.46 17.03
N LEU A 150 6.75 -10.41 17.77
CA LEU A 150 6.57 -9.08 17.22
C LEU A 150 7.88 -8.54 16.63
N ARG A 151 8.95 -8.67 17.39
CA ARG A 151 10.28 -8.16 17.01
C ARG A 151 10.97 -9.01 15.94
N ARG A 152 10.81 -10.33 16.00
CA ARG A 152 11.55 -11.26 15.15
C ARG A 152 10.86 -11.54 13.82
N GLU A 153 9.53 -11.60 13.82
CA GLU A 153 8.75 -12.03 12.66
C GLU A 153 7.91 -10.90 12.04
N TYR A 154 7.09 -10.20 12.85
CA TYR A 154 6.17 -9.18 12.32
C TYR A 154 6.90 -7.91 11.89
N PHE A 155 7.78 -7.37 12.73
CA PHE A 155 8.48 -6.12 12.48
C PHE A 155 9.29 -6.10 11.18
N PRO A 156 10.14 -7.12 10.85
CA PRO A 156 10.88 -7.11 9.60
C PRO A 156 9.99 -7.18 8.35
N ARG A 157 8.83 -7.84 8.43
CA ARG A 157 7.90 -7.93 7.29
C ARG A 157 7.15 -6.62 7.07
N VAL A 158 6.70 -5.96 8.14
CA VAL A 158 6.10 -4.63 8.04
C VAL A 158 7.08 -3.64 7.43
N MET A 159 8.32 -3.61 7.93
CA MET A 159 9.36 -2.73 7.38
C MET A 159 9.69 -3.03 5.92
N SER A 160 9.72 -4.31 5.54
CA SER A 160 9.90 -4.73 4.15
C SER A 160 8.77 -4.25 3.25
N GLY A 161 7.52 -4.34 3.69
CA GLY A 161 6.35 -3.85 2.96
C GLY A 161 6.38 -2.33 2.75
N ILE A 162 6.68 -1.56 3.82
CA ILE A 162 6.83 -0.10 3.75
C ILE A 162 7.94 0.27 2.76
N PHE A 163 9.11 -0.33 2.91
CA PHE A 163 10.26 -0.06 2.04
C PHE A 163 9.96 -0.39 0.57
N ALA A 164 9.27 -1.51 0.31
CA ALA A 164 8.92 -1.91 -1.04
C ALA A 164 7.99 -0.89 -1.73
N VAL A 165 6.94 -0.39 -1.04
CA VAL A 165 6.05 0.64 -1.60
C VAL A 165 6.85 1.89 -1.98
N TRP A 166 7.73 2.37 -1.10
CA TRP A 166 8.55 3.55 -1.37
C TRP A 166 9.48 3.34 -2.55
N MET A 167 10.21 2.24 -2.60
CA MET A 167 11.15 1.95 -3.68
C MET A 167 10.45 1.81 -5.02
N LEU A 168 9.33 1.07 -5.06
CA LEU A 168 8.57 0.90 -6.30
C LEU A 168 7.98 2.24 -6.78
N ALA A 169 7.41 3.03 -5.88
CA ALA A 169 6.85 4.33 -6.23
C ALA A 169 7.93 5.29 -6.78
N ILE A 170 9.06 5.44 -6.08
CA ILE A 170 10.13 6.37 -6.47
C ILE A 170 10.71 5.96 -7.84
N VAL A 171 11.12 4.70 -8.00
CA VAL A 171 11.73 4.23 -9.25
C VAL A 171 10.76 4.37 -10.42
N SER A 172 9.48 4.05 -10.23
CA SER A 172 8.48 4.16 -11.29
C SER A 172 8.12 5.62 -11.62
N CYS A 173 8.07 6.51 -10.62
CA CYS A 173 7.90 7.95 -10.87
C CYS A 173 9.04 8.51 -11.70
N VAL A 174 10.29 8.23 -11.34
CA VAL A 174 11.47 8.68 -12.10
C VAL A 174 11.45 8.11 -13.52
N THR A 175 11.21 6.82 -13.66
CA THR A 175 11.14 6.16 -14.98
C THR A 175 10.05 6.78 -15.86
N SER A 176 8.88 7.05 -15.31
CA SER A 176 7.76 7.65 -16.05
C SER A 176 8.02 9.10 -16.44
N LEU A 177 8.71 9.88 -15.60
CA LEU A 177 9.13 11.23 -15.96
C LEU A 177 10.14 11.20 -17.12
N ILE A 178 11.11 10.29 -17.11
CA ILE A 178 12.06 10.13 -18.21
C ILE A 178 11.32 9.73 -19.50
N LEU A 179 10.38 8.78 -19.42
CA LEU A 179 9.57 8.36 -20.57
C LEU A 179 8.69 9.50 -21.11
N ALA A 180 8.11 10.31 -20.23
CA ALA A 180 7.33 11.48 -20.62
C ALA A 180 8.19 12.49 -21.40
N TYR A 181 9.41 12.76 -20.90
CA TYR A 181 10.35 13.61 -21.61
C TYR A 181 10.67 13.08 -23.01
N ILE A 182 11.10 11.83 -23.12
CA ILE A 182 11.48 11.21 -24.40
C ILE A 182 10.29 11.17 -25.38
N THR A 183 9.09 10.89 -24.88
CA THR A 183 7.89 10.74 -25.73
C THR A 183 7.39 12.09 -26.28
N ILE A 184 7.50 13.17 -25.49
CA ILE A 184 6.99 14.50 -25.86
C ILE A 184 8.01 15.31 -26.65
N TYR A 185 9.27 15.30 -26.22
CA TYR A 185 10.34 16.14 -26.77
C TYR A 185 11.39 15.38 -27.59
N GLY A 186 11.34 14.03 -27.59
CA GLY A 186 12.38 13.21 -28.20
C GLY A 186 13.71 13.27 -27.43
N PHE A 187 14.80 12.98 -28.14
CA PHE A 187 16.16 13.03 -27.58
C PHE A 187 16.83 14.42 -27.77
N THR A 188 16.09 15.50 -27.56
CA THR A 188 16.60 16.86 -27.80
C THR A 188 17.04 17.53 -26.49
N PRO A 189 18.36 17.74 -26.23
CA PRO A 189 18.83 18.32 -24.97
C PRO A 189 18.30 19.72 -24.69
N TRP A 190 18.01 20.48 -25.72
CA TRP A 190 17.54 21.87 -25.62
C TRP A 190 16.16 22.02 -24.97
N ALA A 191 15.33 20.99 -25.03
CA ALA A 191 14.00 21.01 -24.41
C ALA A 191 14.03 20.77 -22.89
N LEU A 192 15.17 20.34 -22.33
CA LEU A 192 15.30 19.94 -20.92
C LEU A 192 14.99 21.10 -19.97
N GLN A 193 15.42 22.31 -20.29
CA GLN A 193 15.14 23.50 -19.45
C GLN A 193 13.63 23.81 -19.38
N GLY A 194 12.95 23.73 -20.53
CA GLY A 194 11.49 23.90 -20.59
C GLY A 194 10.75 22.81 -19.81
N TYR A 195 11.16 21.56 -20.00
CA TYR A 195 10.60 20.41 -19.31
C TYR A 195 10.73 20.51 -17.79
N THR A 196 11.95 20.75 -17.28
CA THR A 196 12.22 20.87 -15.84
C THR A 196 11.48 22.04 -15.20
N ARG A 197 11.29 23.16 -15.94
CA ARG A 197 10.48 24.28 -15.46
C ARG A 197 9.02 23.89 -15.28
N VAL A 198 8.40 23.19 -16.25
CA VAL A 198 7.00 22.77 -16.16
C VAL A 198 6.83 21.74 -15.02
N VAL A 199 7.71 20.73 -14.97
CA VAL A 199 7.68 19.75 -13.89
C VAL A 199 7.87 20.40 -12.52
N GLY A 200 8.81 21.36 -12.39
CA GLY A 200 9.04 22.09 -11.15
C GLY A 200 7.84 22.96 -10.72
N GLN A 201 7.06 23.49 -11.66
CA GLN A 201 5.83 24.23 -11.35
C GLN A 201 4.72 23.30 -10.84
N ILE A 202 4.64 22.06 -11.34
CA ILE A 202 3.69 21.07 -10.88
C ILE A 202 4.06 20.56 -9.48
N PHE A 203 5.33 20.21 -9.26
CA PHE A 203 5.86 19.78 -7.97
C PHE A 203 6.16 20.96 -7.03
N ASN A 204 5.15 21.82 -6.83
CA ASN A 204 5.26 22.83 -5.79
C ASN A 204 5.32 22.16 -4.38
N PRO A 205 5.80 22.85 -3.33
CA PRO A 205 5.95 22.24 -2.01
C PRO A 205 4.68 21.61 -1.45
N ALA A 206 3.51 22.17 -1.75
CA ALA A 206 2.22 21.64 -1.28
C ALA A 206 1.89 20.29 -1.94
N VAL A 207 1.99 20.22 -3.28
CA VAL A 207 1.74 18.98 -4.04
C VAL A 207 2.77 17.90 -3.68
N ALA A 208 4.04 18.27 -3.52
CA ALA A 208 5.08 17.32 -3.09
C ALA A 208 4.80 16.77 -1.69
N LEU A 209 4.34 17.61 -0.75
CA LEU A 209 3.94 17.17 0.58
C LEU A 209 2.76 16.19 0.54
N ILE A 210 1.73 16.48 -0.27
CA ILE A 210 0.55 15.61 -0.43
C ILE A 210 0.98 14.26 -1.01
N LEU A 211 1.85 14.26 -2.03
CA LEU A 211 2.38 13.02 -2.61
C LEU A 211 3.15 12.18 -1.57
N VAL A 212 4.03 12.79 -0.81
CA VAL A 212 4.79 12.11 0.25
C VAL A 212 3.83 11.54 1.29
N LEU A 213 2.86 12.33 1.76
CA LEU A 213 1.88 11.91 2.76
C LEU A 213 1.03 10.75 2.22
N LYS A 214 0.60 10.80 0.97
CA LYS A 214 -0.11 9.73 0.27
C LYS A 214 0.69 8.43 0.26
N VAL A 215 1.96 8.48 -0.15
CA VAL A 215 2.84 7.29 -0.18
C VAL A 215 3.07 6.75 1.24
N VAL A 216 3.22 7.62 2.25
CA VAL A 216 3.29 7.22 3.67
C VAL A 216 2.05 6.45 4.08
N PHE A 217 0.85 7.00 3.87
CA PHE A 217 -0.40 6.33 4.24
C PHE A 217 -0.61 5.02 3.48
N PHE A 218 -0.29 4.98 2.19
CA PHE A 218 -0.34 3.75 1.41
C PHE A 218 0.60 2.69 1.96
N SER A 219 1.85 3.05 2.26
CA SER A 219 2.83 2.11 2.79
C SER A 219 2.41 1.54 4.13
N PHE A 220 1.84 2.36 5.04
CA PHE A 220 1.31 1.88 6.31
C PHE A 220 0.07 1.00 6.13
N ALA A 221 -0.89 1.39 5.29
CA ALA A 221 -2.08 0.60 5.04
C ALA A 221 -1.72 -0.79 4.48
N VAL A 222 -0.85 -0.82 3.46
CA VAL A 222 -0.40 -2.06 2.80
C VAL A 222 0.39 -2.97 3.74
N ALA A 223 1.24 -2.41 4.59
CA ALA A 223 2.10 -3.20 5.48
C ALA A 223 1.37 -3.69 6.74
N LEU A 224 0.44 -2.90 7.30
CA LEU A 224 -0.16 -3.20 8.60
C LEU A 224 -1.46 -3.99 8.51
N ILE A 225 -2.35 -3.68 7.54
CA ILE A 225 -3.69 -4.28 7.49
C ILE A 225 -3.65 -5.81 7.38
N PRO A 226 -2.88 -6.43 6.45
CA PRO A 226 -2.85 -7.87 6.30
C PRO A 226 -2.23 -8.60 7.50
N LEU A 227 -1.26 -7.97 8.17
CA LEU A 227 -0.52 -8.56 9.27
C LEU A 227 -1.23 -8.39 10.62
N ALA A 228 -1.95 -7.28 10.82
CA ALA A 228 -2.68 -7.02 12.06
C ALA A 228 -3.74 -8.07 12.37
N SER A 229 -4.43 -8.58 11.34
CA SER A 229 -5.48 -9.60 11.52
C SER A 229 -4.94 -10.94 12.00
N SER A 230 -3.69 -11.27 11.68
CA SER A 230 -3.04 -12.50 12.11
C SER A 230 -2.40 -12.40 13.50
N TYR A 231 -2.20 -11.20 14.03
CA TYR A 231 -1.58 -10.97 15.33
C TYR A 231 -2.51 -11.32 16.49
N TYR A 232 -3.82 -11.05 16.38
CA TYR A 232 -4.80 -11.27 17.45
C TYR A 232 -5.50 -12.62 17.33
N PRO A 233 -5.44 -13.50 18.38
CA PRO A 233 -6.01 -14.85 18.34
C PRO A 233 -7.54 -14.88 18.29
N GLU A 234 -8.20 -13.87 18.84
CA GLU A 234 -9.67 -13.80 18.96
C GLU A 234 -10.38 -13.77 17.60
N ASP A 235 -9.77 -13.15 16.60
CA ASP A 235 -10.32 -13.09 15.25
C ASP A 235 -10.33 -14.46 14.55
N MET A 236 -9.52 -15.40 14.99
CA MET A 236 -9.43 -16.74 14.43
C MET A 236 -10.40 -17.75 15.05
N HIS A 237 -10.67 -17.66 16.37
CA HIS A 237 -11.60 -18.58 17.02
C HIS A 237 -13.05 -18.38 16.57
N SER A 238 -13.44 -17.13 16.31
CA SER A 238 -14.76 -16.80 15.77
C SER A 238 -14.98 -17.25 14.32
N ARG A 239 -13.90 -17.63 13.61
CA ARG A 239 -13.92 -17.95 12.17
C ARG A 239 -13.54 -19.38 11.82
N ARG A 240 -13.48 -20.28 12.78
CA ARG A 240 -13.03 -21.69 12.68
C ARG A 240 -13.78 -22.57 11.66
N GLY A 241 -14.71 -22.03 10.90
CA GLY A 241 -15.44 -22.76 9.85
C GLY A 241 -15.45 -22.08 8.48
N ARG A 242 -14.82 -20.91 8.35
CA ARG A 242 -14.75 -20.23 7.04
C ARG A 242 -13.45 -20.60 6.32
N LEU A 243 -13.58 -21.00 5.07
CA LEU A 243 -12.47 -21.31 4.17
C LEU A 243 -11.41 -20.21 4.21
N TRP A 244 -10.13 -20.56 4.22
CA TRP A 244 -8.97 -19.67 4.22
C TRP A 244 -9.03 -18.59 3.13
N ALA A 245 -9.60 -18.93 1.97
CA ALA A 245 -9.88 -18.02 0.89
C ALA A 245 -10.80 -16.85 1.30
N ALA A 246 -11.81 -17.10 2.14
CA ALA A 246 -12.73 -16.05 2.59
C ALA A 246 -12.07 -15.07 3.58
N HIS A 247 -11.05 -15.52 4.33
CA HIS A 247 -10.27 -14.63 5.20
C HIS A 247 -9.39 -13.69 4.38
N GLY A 248 -8.63 -14.22 3.43
CA GLY A 248 -7.81 -13.39 2.53
C GLY A 248 -8.64 -12.38 1.75
N LEU A 249 -9.85 -12.77 1.31
CA LEU A 249 -10.76 -11.89 0.57
C LEU A 249 -11.27 -10.73 1.44
N SER A 250 -11.60 -10.97 2.71
CA SER A 250 -12.06 -9.93 3.62
C SER A 250 -10.97 -8.90 3.94
N GLU A 251 -9.72 -9.35 4.11
CA GLU A 251 -8.58 -8.46 4.33
C GLU A 251 -8.23 -7.66 3.06
N MET A 252 -8.32 -8.31 1.91
CA MET A 252 -8.14 -7.65 0.62
C MET A 252 -9.18 -6.53 0.41
N LEU A 253 -10.46 -6.80 0.64
CA LEU A 253 -11.53 -5.79 0.54
C LEU A 253 -11.30 -4.62 1.50
N ARG A 254 -10.89 -4.90 2.74
CA ARG A 254 -10.58 -3.89 3.74
C ARG A 254 -9.41 -3.02 3.30
N LEU A 255 -8.34 -3.63 2.81
CA LEU A 255 -7.16 -2.93 2.30
C LEU A 255 -7.51 -2.04 1.11
N PHE A 256 -8.24 -2.56 0.12
CA PHE A 256 -8.68 -1.77 -1.04
C PHE A 256 -9.56 -0.59 -0.64
N SER A 257 -10.47 -0.78 0.31
CA SER A 257 -11.32 0.30 0.81
C SER A 257 -10.49 1.43 1.43
N VAL A 258 -9.46 1.08 2.21
CA VAL A 258 -8.56 2.07 2.83
C VAL A 258 -7.71 2.79 1.78
N ILE A 259 -7.14 2.05 0.84
CA ILE A 259 -6.34 2.64 -0.25
C ILE A 259 -7.21 3.62 -1.06
N LEU A 260 -8.43 3.22 -1.42
CA LEU A 260 -9.37 4.06 -2.16
C LEU A 260 -9.77 5.31 -1.37
N LEU A 261 -9.95 5.20 -0.06
CA LEU A 261 -10.26 6.34 0.79
C LEU A 261 -9.09 7.34 0.86
N ILE A 262 -7.85 6.84 0.98
CA ILE A 262 -6.65 7.68 0.95
C ILE A 262 -6.52 8.36 -0.43
N GLU A 263 -6.80 7.64 -1.51
CA GLU A 263 -6.78 8.18 -2.88
C GLU A 263 -7.76 9.34 -3.03
N VAL A 264 -9.01 9.15 -2.63
CA VAL A 264 -10.05 10.21 -2.68
C VAL A 264 -9.65 11.42 -1.82
N ALA A 265 -9.13 11.20 -0.61
CA ALA A 265 -8.66 12.27 0.26
C ALA A 265 -7.48 13.05 -0.37
N SER A 266 -6.54 12.35 -1.03
CA SER A 266 -5.43 12.96 -1.75
C SER A 266 -5.90 13.80 -2.94
N LEU A 267 -6.86 13.28 -3.71
CA LEU A 267 -7.46 14.02 -4.83
C LEU A 267 -8.12 15.31 -4.35
N MET A 268 -8.88 15.26 -3.26
CA MET A 268 -9.46 16.48 -2.69
C MET A 268 -8.39 17.50 -2.29
N GLY A 269 -7.26 17.06 -1.72
CA GLY A 269 -6.16 17.95 -1.35
C GLY A 269 -5.38 18.53 -2.53
N ASN A 270 -5.32 17.84 -3.68
CA ASN A 270 -4.59 18.30 -4.86
C ASN A 270 -5.39 19.22 -5.78
N TYR A 271 -6.74 19.12 -5.78
CA TYR A 271 -7.59 19.79 -6.78
C TYR A 271 -8.58 20.77 -6.16
N TYR A 272 -8.65 20.91 -4.85
CA TYR A 272 -9.39 21.93 -4.11
C TYR A 272 -8.43 22.84 -3.34
#